data_8032048cbc385f11496dc6c110af9beb
#
_entry.id   8032048cbc385f11496dc6c110af9beb
#
_cell.length_a   1.000
_cell.length_b   1.000
_cell.length_c   1.000
_cell.angle_alpha   90.00
_cell.angle_beta   90.00
_cell.angle_gamma   90.00
#
_symmetry.space_group_name_H-M   'P 1'
#
loop_
_entity.id
_entity.type
_entity.pdbx_description
1 polymer ?
#
loop_
_entity_poly.entity_id
_entity_poly.type
_entity_poly.pdbx_seq_one_letter_code
_entity_poly.pdbx_strand_id
1 'polypeptide(L)'
;MSVRPALAVLALTLAAPSASAADAVRGAQLYEARCGGCHSADANRIGPAHRGIFGRRAGTATGFDYSPALRASRLVWDERTLDDWLADPERTIPGQAMGYRVEDARDRADLIAYLRDLR
;
A
#
# COMPACT_ATOMS: atom_id res chain seq x y z
N MET A 1 61.25 7.07 -32.50
CA MET A 1 59.80 7.32 -32.61
C MET A 1 59.09 6.25 -31.81
N SER A 2 58.64 6.58 -30.60
CA SER A 2 57.95 5.61 -29.72
C SER A 2 56.45 5.83 -29.81
N VAL A 3 55.73 4.84 -30.34
CA VAL A 3 54.27 4.85 -30.39
C VAL A 3 53.75 4.27 -29.09
N ARG A 4 53.11 5.11 -28.28
CA ARG A 4 52.45 4.69 -27.03
C ARG A 4 51.03 4.19 -27.39
N PRO A 5 50.65 2.97 -26.99
CA PRO A 5 49.25 2.53 -27.15
C PRO A 5 48.35 3.25 -26.13
N ALA A 6 47.33 3.91 -26.60
CA ALA A 6 46.25 4.44 -25.75
C ALA A 6 45.34 3.28 -25.33
N LEU A 7 45.32 2.97 -24.05
CA LEU A 7 44.35 2.05 -23.46
C LEU A 7 43.00 2.78 -23.35
N ALA A 8 42.06 2.41 -24.19
CA ALA A 8 40.67 2.84 -24.06
C ALA A 8 40.01 2.06 -22.90
N VAL A 9 39.74 2.74 -21.78
CA VAL A 9 38.97 2.20 -20.69
C VAL A 9 37.49 2.27 -21.09
N LEU A 10 36.94 1.12 -21.41
CA LEU A 10 35.50 0.98 -21.68
C LEU A 10 34.77 1.01 -20.34
N ALA A 11 34.13 2.13 -19.99
CA ALA A 11 33.31 2.26 -18.80
C ALA A 11 31.98 1.50 -19.03
N LEU A 12 31.85 0.34 -18.37
CA LEU A 12 30.62 -0.42 -18.36
C LEU A 12 29.64 0.25 -17.39
N THR A 13 28.69 1.02 -17.90
CA THR A 13 27.61 1.59 -17.10
C THR A 13 26.60 0.49 -16.78
N LEU A 14 26.61 0.00 -15.54
CA LEU A 14 25.54 -0.83 -15.04
C LEU A 14 24.28 0.04 -14.88
N ALA A 15 23.31 -0.13 -15.78
CA ALA A 15 21.97 0.41 -15.60
C ALA A 15 21.30 -0.33 -14.42
N ALA A 16 21.02 0.38 -13.33
CA ALA A 16 20.22 -0.18 -12.24
C ALA A 16 18.81 -0.49 -12.74
N PRO A 17 18.21 -1.64 -12.38
CA PRO A 17 16.84 -1.94 -12.75
C PRO A 17 15.92 -0.87 -12.16
N SER A 18 15.18 -0.17 -13.00
CA SER A 18 14.15 0.77 -12.57
C SER A 18 13.05 0.01 -11.87
N ALA A 19 12.75 0.34 -10.61
CA ALA A 19 11.59 -0.19 -9.93
C ALA A 19 10.33 0.21 -10.72
N SER A 20 9.47 -0.78 -11.06
CA SER A 20 8.22 -0.51 -11.75
C SER A 20 7.32 0.37 -10.88
N ALA A 21 6.73 1.44 -11.44
CA ALA A 21 5.75 2.27 -10.75
C ALA A 21 4.53 1.43 -10.32
N ALA A 22 3.90 1.80 -9.21
CA ALA A 22 2.68 1.14 -8.74
C ALA A 22 1.53 1.33 -9.74
N ASP A 23 0.71 0.27 -9.91
CA ASP A 23 -0.35 0.19 -10.90
C ASP A 23 -1.72 0.22 -10.22
N ALA A 24 -2.40 1.36 -10.27
CA ALA A 24 -3.73 1.55 -9.67
C ALA A 24 -4.83 0.73 -10.38
N VAL A 25 -4.69 0.42 -11.66
CA VAL A 25 -5.65 -0.42 -12.40
C VAL A 25 -5.54 -1.87 -11.91
N ARG A 26 -4.33 -2.39 -11.80
CA ARG A 26 -4.10 -3.70 -11.17
C ARG A 26 -4.54 -3.67 -9.70
N GLY A 27 -4.30 -2.59 -8.99
CA GLY A 27 -4.74 -2.37 -7.62
C GLY A 27 -6.26 -2.47 -7.46
N ALA A 28 -7.03 -1.92 -8.40
CA ALA A 28 -8.49 -2.05 -8.41
C ALA A 28 -8.94 -3.51 -8.57
N GLN A 29 -8.29 -4.29 -9.43
CA GLN A 29 -8.56 -5.71 -9.61
C GLN A 29 -8.23 -6.53 -8.35
N LEU A 30 -7.09 -6.24 -7.72
CA LEU A 30 -6.70 -6.86 -6.45
C LEU A 30 -7.66 -6.51 -5.33
N TYR A 31 -8.11 -5.26 -5.27
CA TYR A 31 -9.09 -4.80 -4.29
C TYR A 31 -10.39 -5.58 -4.39
N GLU A 32 -10.95 -5.68 -5.59
CA GLU A 32 -12.17 -6.45 -5.84
C GLU A 32 -12.00 -7.91 -5.41
N ALA A 33 -10.90 -8.55 -5.80
CA ALA A 33 -10.66 -9.96 -5.54
C ALA A 33 -10.34 -10.27 -4.08
N ARG A 34 -9.62 -9.38 -3.38
CA ARG A 34 -9.05 -9.67 -2.04
C ARG A 34 -9.65 -8.86 -0.91
N CYS A 35 -10.20 -7.69 -1.18
CA CYS A 35 -10.80 -6.80 -0.19
C CYS A 35 -12.33 -6.74 -0.29
N GLY A 36 -12.88 -6.96 -1.48
CA GLY A 36 -14.30 -6.84 -1.81
C GLY A 36 -15.23 -7.80 -1.05
N GLY A 37 -14.69 -8.87 -0.47
CA GLY A 37 -15.46 -9.76 0.41
C GLY A 37 -15.89 -9.12 1.72
N CYS A 38 -15.12 -8.16 2.22
CA CYS A 38 -15.35 -7.49 3.51
C CYS A 38 -15.54 -5.98 3.39
N HIS A 39 -15.01 -5.36 2.35
CA HIS A 39 -15.01 -3.91 2.14
C HIS A 39 -15.69 -3.51 0.84
N SER A 40 -16.15 -2.26 0.79
CA SER A 40 -16.47 -1.57 -0.45
C SER A 40 -16.01 -0.11 -0.38
N ALA A 41 -16.04 0.57 -1.53
CA ALA A 41 -15.70 1.99 -1.57
C ALA A 41 -16.67 2.84 -0.74
N ASP A 42 -17.98 2.59 -0.87
CA ASP A 42 -19.01 3.52 -0.44
C ASP A 42 -19.90 3.02 0.70
N ALA A 43 -19.77 1.78 1.10
CA ALA A 43 -20.58 1.22 2.17
C ALA A 43 -19.74 0.49 3.22
N ASN A 44 -20.10 0.70 4.48
CA ASN A 44 -19.64 -0.15 5.58
C ASN A 44 -20.25 -1.53 5.43
N ARG A 45 -19.42 -2.56 5.60
CA ARG A 45 -19.85 -3.96 5.59
C ARG A 45 -19.18 -4.67 6.77
N ILE A 46 -18.51 -5.79 6.56
CA ILE A 46 -17.69 -6.44 7.60
C ILE A 46 -16.56 -5.50 8.04
N GLY A 47 -15.93 -4.81 7.06
CA GLY A 47 -15.00 -3.71 7.29
C GLY A 47 -15.58 -2.35 6.91
N PRO A 48 -14.89 -1.25 7.27
CA PRO A 48 -15.35 0.10 6.94
C PRO A 48 -15.24 0.41 5.44
N ALA A 49 -16.04 1.38 4.99
CA ALA A 49 -15.93 1.95 3.64
C ALA A 49 -14.57 2.62 3.44
N HIS A 50 -14.02 2.53 2.23
CA HIS A 50 -12.67 2.96 1.94
C HIS A 50 -12.55 4.28 1.14
N ARG A 51 -13.64 4.80 0.56
CA ARG A 51 -13.55 6.08 -0.16
C ARG A 51 -12.99 7.17 0.74
N GLY A 52 -11.97 7.85 0.27
CA GLY A 52 -11.30 8.93 1.01
C GLY A 52 -10.42 8.46 2.16
N ILE A 53 -10.07 7.18 2.24
CA ILE A 53 -9.25 6.64 3.34
C ILE A 53 -7.83 7.23 3.35
N PHE A 54 -7.24 7.44 2.17
CA PHE A 54 -5.89 7.98 2.07
C PHE A 54 -5.84 9.43 2.60
N GLY A 55 -4.98 9.67 3.58
CA GLY A 55 -4.87 10.95 4.29
C GLY A 55 -5.80 11.09 5.50
N ARG A 56 -6.65 10.10 5.80
CA ARG A 56 -7.59 10.11 6.92
C ARG A 56 -7.01 9.37 8.14
N ARG A 57 -7.37 9.83 9.34
CA ARG A 57 -7.00 9.11 10.56
C ARG A 57 -7.71 7.75 10.62
N ALA A 58 -7.00 6.73 11.07
CA ALA A 58 -7.57 5.41 11.32
C ALA A 58 -8.76 5.47 12.28
N GLY A 59 -9.73 4.60 12.10
CA GLY A 59 -10.87 4.48 12.98
C GLY A 59 -11.92 5.58 12.84
N THR A 60 -11.98 6.30 11.72
CA THR A 60 -12.84 7.49 11.58
C THR A 60 -13.88 7.42 10.45
N ALA A 61 -14.04 6.30 9.76
CA ALA A 61 -15.14 6.18 8.79
C ALA A 61 -16.48 6.31 9.51
N THR A 62 -17.35 7.16 8.96
CA THR A 62 -18.66 7.45 9.54
C THR A 62 -19.51 6.18 9.66
N GLY A 63 -20.08 5.97 10.84
CA GLY A 63 -21.06 4.90 11.08
C GLY A 63 -20.49 3.48 11.17
N PHE A 64 -19.18 3.30 11.14
CA PHE A 64 -18.56 2.00 11.35
C PHE A 64 -18.21 1.78 12.82
N ASP A 65 -18.51 0.58 13.33
CA ASP A 65 -18.17 0.19 14.71
C ASP A 65 -16.79 -0.47 14.75
N TYR A 66 -15.78 0.35 14.98
CA TYR A 66 -14.39 -0.09 15.05
C TYR A 66 -14.06 -0.82 16.37
N SER A 67 -13.01 -1.65 16.34
CA SER A 67 -12.38 -2.13 17.55
C SER A 67 -11.91 -0.97 18.44
N PRO A 68 -11.83 -1.16 19.78
CA PRO A 68 -11.28 -0.11 20.66
C PRO A 68 -9.88 0.36 20.23
N ALA A 69 -9.04 -0.55 19.75
CA ALA A 69 -7.69 -0.23 19.27
C ALA A 69 -7.70 0.72 18.08
N LEU A 70 -8.57 0.49 17.08
CA LEU A 70 -8.72 1.37 15.93
C LEU A 70 -9.30 2.73 16.34
N ARG A 71 -10.29 2.76 17.22
CA ARG A 71 -10.88 4.01 17.72
C ARG A 71 -9.87 4.87 18.47
N ALA A 72 -8.98 4.26 19.23
CA ALA A 72 -7.95 4.96 20.00
C ALA A 72 -6.72 5.35 19.17
N SER A 73 -6.56 4.81 17.97
CA SER A 73 -5.39 5.05 17.13
C SER A 73 -5.35 6.50 16.64
N ARG A 74 -4.15 7.07 16.63
CA ARG A 74 -3.87 8.37 16.03
C ARG A 74 -3.15 8.27 14.68
N LEU A 75 -2.96 7.05 14.18
CA LEU A 75 -2.31 6.78 12.92
C LEU A 75 -3.12 7.40 11.77
N VAL A 76 -2.43 8.07 10.85
CA VAL A 76 -3.01 8.59 9.61
C VAL A 76 -2.62 7.65 8.48
N TRP A 77 -3.59 7.30 7.63
CA TRP A 77 -3.37 6.44 6.48
C TRP A 77 -2.64 7.22 5.38
N ASP A 78 -1.40 6.85 5.15
CA ASP A 78 -0.57 7.29 4.05
C ASP A 78 0.05 6.06 3.36
N GLU A 79 0.93 6.29 2.39
CA GLU A 79 1.57 5.20 1.65
C GLU A 79 2.31 4.23 2.58
N ARG A 80 3.09 4.76 3.51
CA ARG A 80 3.88 3.94 4.44
C ARG A 80 3.01 3.21 5.45
N THR A 81 2.07 3.90 6.08
CA THR A 81 1.23 3.31 7.12
C THR A 81 0.24 2.29 6.55
N LEU A 82 -0.23 2.49 5.31
CA LEU A 82 -1.02 1.48 4.59
C LEU A 82 -0.18 0.27 4.21
N ASP A 83 1.09 0.45 3.82
CA ASP A 83 1.99 -0.68 3.54
C ASP A 83 2.24 -1.50 4.81
N ASP A 84 2.57 -0.84 5.92
CA ASP A 84 2.75 -1.49 7.23
C ASP A 84 1.48 -2.26 7.66
N TRP A 85 0.32 -1.62 7.53
CA TRP A 85 -0.98 -2.22 7.87
C TRP A 85 -1.31 -3.45 7.03
N LEU A 86 -1.17 -3.35 5.72
CA LEU A 86 -1.47 -4.48 4.82
C LEU A 86 -0.46 -5.63 4.99
N ALA A 87 0.78 -5.33 5.34
CA ALA A 87 1.78 -6.36 5.63
C ALA A 87 1.50 -7.09 6.93
N ASP A 88 1.14 -6.38 7.99
CA ASP A 88 0.83 -6.96 9.31
C ASP A 88 -0.06 -6.01 10.12
N PRO A 89 -1.40 -6.20 10.05
CA PRO A 89 -2.32 -5.36 10.80
C PRO A 89 -2.11 -5.39 12.31
N GLU A 90 -1.85 -6.55 12.89
CA GLU A 90 -1.68 -6.69 14.33
C GLU A 90 -0.40 -6.03 14.85
N ARG A 91 0.66 -6.06 14.07
CA ARG A 91 1.89 -5.34 14.41
C ARG A 91 1.73 -3.82 14.29
N THR A 92 0.91 -3.37 13.35
CA THR A 92 0.69 -1.94 13.08
C THR A 92 -0.21 -1.31 14.14
N ILE A 93 -1.33 -1.95 14.46
CA ILE A 93 -2.28 -1.52 15.50
C ILE A 93 -2.69 -2.75 16.31
N PRO A 94 -1.96 -3.08 17.38
CA PRO A 94 -2.30 -4.23 18.22
C PRO A 94 -3.73 -4.14 18.78
N GLY A 95 -4.47 -5.24 18.70
CA GLY A 95 -5.89 -5.31 19.10
C GLY A 95 -6.87 -4.95 17.98
N GLN A 96 -6.38 -4.80 16.77
CA GLN A 96 -7.21 -4.61 15.57
C GLN A 96 -8.08 -5.84 15.27
N ALA A 97 -9.10 -5.69 14.41
CA ALA A 97 -10.06 -6.75 14.08
C ALA A 97 -9.90 -7.33 12.66
N MET A 98 -9.09 -6.73 11.80
CA MET A 98 -8.85 -7.19 10.43
C MET A 98 -7.74 -8.24 10.39
N GLY A 99 -8.07 -9.52 10.39
CA GLY A 99 -7.11 -10.63 10.39
C GLY A 99 -6.52 -10.97 9.01
N TYR A 100 -6.46 -10.03 8.07
CA TYR A 100 -6.05 -10.27 6.69
C TYR A 100 -4.72 -9.58 6.37
N ARG A 101 -3.84 -10.27 5.64
CA ARG A 101 -2.51 -9.78 5.23
C ARG A 101 -2.34 -9.84 3.73
N VAL A 102 -1.54 -8.93 3.19
CA VAL A 102 -1.04 -8.94 1.82
C VAL A 102 0.47 -9.09 1.87
N GLU A 103 0.96 -10.29 1.66
CA GLU A 103 2.39 -10.61 1.83
C GLU A 103 3.26 -10.00 0.73
N ASP A 104 2.78 -10.02 -0.51
CA ASP A 104 3.52 -9.51 -1.65
C ASP A 104 3.59 -7.98 -1.65
N ALA A 105 4.80 -7.44 -1.65
CA ALA A 105 5.04 -5.99 -1.59
C ALA A 105 4.52 -5.24 -2.82
N ARG A 106 4.54 -5.87 -4.01
CA ARG A 106 4.01 -5.26 -5.22
C ARG A 106 2.49 -5.20 -5.17
N ASP A 107 1.83 -6.25 -4.69
CA ASP A 107 0.38 -6.23 -4.51
C ASP A 107 -0.03 -5.11 -3.54
N ARG A 108 0.71 -4.93 -2.45
CA ARG A 108 0.46 -3.81 -1.52
C ARG A 108 0.62 -2.45 -2.20
N ALA A 109 1.69 -2.25 -2.95
CA ALA A 109 1.93 -1.00 -3.66
C ALA A 109 0.80 -0.67 -4.66
N ASP A 110 0.34 -1.64 -5.42
CA ASP A 110 -0.74 -1.47 -6.40
C ASP A 110 -2.08 -1.21 -5.70
N LEU A 111 -2.39 -1.91 -4.61
CA LEU A 111 -3.57 -1.65 -3.77
C LEU A 111 -3.55 -0.24 -3.19
N ILE A 112 -2.42 0.22 -2.68
CA ILE A 112 -2.27 1.56 -2.12
C ILE A 112 -2.44 2.63 -3.19
N ALA A 113 -1.93 2.42 -4.40
CA ALA A 113 -2.14 3.32 -5.53
C ALA A 113 -3.63 3.46 -5.86
N TYR A 114 -4.37 2.35 -5.86
CA TYR A 114 -5.83 2.37 -6.03
C TYR A 114 -6.53 3.12 -4.90
N LEU A 115 -6.20 2.84 -3.65
CA LEU A 115 -6.80 3.51 -2.48
C LEU A 115 -6.53 5.02 -2.47
N ARG A 116 -5.35 5.44 -2.93
CA ARG A 116 -5.01 6.86 -3.10
C ARG A 116 -5.94 7.55 -4.08
N ASP A 117 -6.28 6.90 -5.18
CA ASP A 117 -7.12 7.43 -6.25
C ASP A 117 -8.62 7.36 -5.88
N LEU A 118 -8.99 6.60 -4.87
CA LEU A 118 -10.35 6.40 -4.40
C LEU A 118 -10.81 7.57 -3.51
N ARG A 119 -11.10 8.72 -4.14
CA ARG A 119 -11.49 9.98 -3.48
C ARG A 119 -12.98 10.24 -3.57
#